data_e638626dee3c5d7bd424e26568f037b6
#
_entry.id   e638626dee3c5d7bd424e26568f037b6
#
_cell.length_a   1.000
_cell.length_b   1.000
_cell.length_c   1.000
_cell.angle_alpha   90.00
_cell.angle_beta   90.00
_cell.angle_gamma   90.00
#
_symmetry.space_group_name_H-M   'P 1'
#
loop_
_entity.id
_entity.type
_entity.pdbx_description
1 polymer ?
#
loop_
_entity_poly.entity_id
_entity_poly.type
_entity_poly.pdbx_seq_one_letter_code
_entity_poly.pdbx_strand_id
1 'polypeptide(L)'
;GILPWNFPFFLVARKAAPALITGNTIVVKPSQLTPENAYVFAQIVEEVGLPAGVFNLVNGRGSVIGHELAANPKVGMVSLTGSVSAGQQTMAAAAPNITKVSLELGGKAPAIVMEDADIDLAVKSIIASRVINTGQVCNCAERVYVDKAIKETFMEKLVAGMKQVKVGNPNEIADLDMGPLIEASALKSMEKKVERAIQQGARLLCGGHRIGTKGYFFEPTVLDCVTQKMDIIQEETFGPVLPVVEYSDINDAIAWANDCEYGLTSSVYTQNLDNAFKVMRSLKFGE
;
A
#
# COMPACT_ATOMS: atom_id res chain seq x y z
N GLY A 1 -6.12 -18.00 6.55
CA GLY A 1 -5.52 -16.67 6.40
C GLY A 1 -4.20 -16.73 5.65
N ILE A 2 -4.08 -16.05 4.52
CA ILE A 2 -2.83 -15.92 3.74
C ILE A 2 -2.38 -14.47 3.83
N LEU A 3 -1.15 -14.25 4.33
CA LEU A 3 -0.66 -12.94 4.74
C LEU A 3 0.51 -12.46 3.87
N PRO A 4 0.60 -11.16 3.58
CA PRO A 4 1.76 -10.51 2.99
C PRO A 4 2.84 -10.23 4.05
N TRP A 5 3.92 -9.59 3.59
CA TRP A 5 5.11 -9.32 4.41
C TRP A 5 5.13 -7.93 5.06
N ASN A 6 4.31 -6.99 4.59
CA ASN A 6 4.47 -5.56 4.92
C ASN A 6 3.92 -5.14 6.29
N PHE A 7 2.92 -5.86 6.84
CA PHE A 7 2.38 -5.66 8.20
C PHE A 7 2.15 -7.01 8.88
N PRO A 8 3.20 -7.80 9.16
CA PRO A 8 3.06 -9.21 9.50
C PRO A 8 2.25 -9.45 10.79
N PHE A 9 2.49 -8.71 11.88
CA PHE A 9 1.77 -8.90 13.14
C PHE A 9 0.32 -8.41 13.06
N PHE A 10 0.13 -7.20 12.53
CA PHE A 10 -1.19 -6.60 12.37
C PHE A 10 -2.13 -7.48 11.54
N LEU A 11 -1.64 -8.03 10.44
CA LEU A 11 -2.46 -8.84 9.53
C LEU A 11 -2.76 -10.23 10.08
N VAL A 12 -1.90 -10.81 10.93
CA VAL A 12 -2.26 -12.00 11.70
C VAL A 12 -3.46 -11.69 12.60
N ALA A 13 -3.36 -10.62 13.40
CA ALA A 13 -4.43 -10.22 14.31
C ALA A 13 -5.73 -9.90 13.56
N ARG A 14 -5.66 -9.13 12.47
CA ARG A 14 -6.83 -8.74 11.65
C ARG A 14 -7.58 -9.94 11.05
N LYS A 15 -6.90 -11.04 10.75
CA LYS A 15 -7.54 -12.26 10.24
C LYS A 15 -7.94 -13.23 11.35
N ALA A 16 -7.09 -13.38 12.37
CA ALA A 16 -7.35 -14.32 13.46
C ALA A 16 -8.48 -13.84 14.37
N ALA A 17 -8.49 -12.56 14.76
CA ALA A 17 -9.48 -12.06 15.72
C ALA A 17 -10.94 -12.26 15.25
N PRO A 18 -11.37 -11.84 14.04
CA PRO A 18 -12.73 -12.07 13.61
C PRO A 18 -13.05 -13.56 13.41
N ALA A 19 -12.11 -14.37 12.97
CA ALA A 19 -12.30 -15.81 12.83
C ALA A 19 -12.57 -16.47 14.19
N LEU A 20 -11.72 -16.19 15.18
CA LEU A 20 -11.79 -16.80 16.49
C LEU A 20 -13.03 -16.35 17.29
N ILE A 21 -13.34 -15.03 17.30
CA ILE A 21 -14.50 -14.51 18.04
C ILE A 21 -15.84 -14.99 17.49
N THR A 22 -15.88 -15.38 16.22
CA THR A 22 -17.07 -15.98 15.59
C THR A 22 -17.09 -17.51 15.65
N GLY A 23 -16.19 -18.13 16.43
CA GLY A 23 -16.17 -19.56 16.68
C GLY A 23 -15.56 -20.41 15.56
N ASN A 24 -14.79 -19.81 14.66
CA ASN A 24 -14.10 -20.57 13.61
C ASN A 24 -12.71 -21.01 14.06
N THR A 25 -12.23 -22.09 13.50
CA THR A 25 -10.81 -22.44 13.51
C THR A 25 -10.09 -21.75 12.36
N ILE A 26 -8.81 -21.45 12.51
CA ILE A 26 -8.04 -20.76 11.47
C ILE A 26 -6.68 -21.44 11.24
N VAL A 27 -6.30 -21.55 9.97
CA VAL A 27 -4.94 -21.85 9.53
C VAL A 27 -4.33 -20.58 8.95
N VAL A 28 -3.24 -20.09 9.53
CA VAL A 28 -2.54 -18.89 9.10
C VAL A 28 -1.26 -19.26 8.37
N LYS A 29 -1.09 -18.71 7.16
CA LYS A 29 0.15 -18.79 6.38
C LYS A 29 0.76 -17.40 6.26
N PRO A 30 1.80 -17.05 7.03
CA PRO A 30 2.51 -15.79 6.89
C PRO A 30 3.33 -15.75 5.61
N SER A 31 3.80 -14.55 5.24
CA SER A 31 4.82 -14.43 4.21
C SER A 31 6.12 -15.13 4.65
N GLN A 32 6.78 -15.78 3.72
CA GLN A 32 8.10 -16.38 3.97
C GLN A 32 9.20 -15.33 4.24
N LEU A 33 8.96 -14.06 3.89
CA LEU A 33 9.91 -12.95 4.13
C LEU A 33 9.84 -12.42 5.56
N THR A 34 8.68 -12.56 6.24
CA THR A 34 8.44 -12.01 7.59
C THR A 34 7.61 -12.97 8.45
N PRO A 35 8.05 -14.22 8.69
CA PRO A 35 7.25 -15.20 9.41
C PRO A 35 7.30 -15.02 10.93
N GLU A 36 8.33 -14.38 11.49
CA GLU A 36 8.63 -14.37 12.93
C GLU A 36 7.49 -13.80 13.78
N ASN A 37 6.87 -12.71 13.34
CA ASN A 37 5.74 -12.10 14.05
C ASN A 37 4.53 -13.05 14.17
N ALA A 38 4.32 -13.93 13.19
CA ALA A 38 3.26 -14.93 13.26
C ALA A 38 3.60 -16.04 14.26
N TYR A 39 4.88 -16.40 14.41
CA TYR A 39 5.32 -17.31 15.47
C TYR A 39 5.10 -16.73 16.86
N VAL A 40 5.46 -15.46 17.07
CA VAL A 40 5.19 -14.76 18.35
C VAL A 40 3.69 -14.74 18.64
N PHE A 41 2.86 -14.47 17.65
CA PHE A 41 1.41 -14.52 17.80
C PHE A 41 0.91 -15.92 18.18
N ALA A 42 1.45 -16.98 17.57
CA ALA A 42 1.11 -18.35 17.90
C ALA A 42 1.50 -18.72 19.34
N GLN A 43 2.66 -18.26 19.82
CA GLN A 43 3.09 -18.43 21.21
C GLN A 43 2.13 -17.74 22.19
N ILE A 44 1.70 -16.52 21.90
CA ILE A 44 0.70 -15.81 22.71
C ILE A 44 -0.62 -16.60 22.76
N VAL A 45 -1.05 -17.16 21.63
CA VAL A 45 -2.27 -17.98 21.53
C VAL A 45 -2.15 -19.25 22.42
N GLU A 46 -0.99 -19.87 22.43
CA GLU A 46 -0.70 -21.03 23.28
C GLU A 46 -0.70 -20.65 24.77
N GLU A 47 -0.03 -19.55 25.14
CA GLU A 47 0.06 -19.07 26.52
C GLU A 47 -1.30 -18.68 27.12
N VAL A 48 -2.22 -18.14 26.32
CA VAL A 48 -3.59 -17.82 26.78
C VAL A 48 -4.50 -19.04 26.80
N GLY A 49 -4.02 -20.23 26.43
CA GLY A 49 -4.72 -21.50 26.59
C GLY A 49 -5.84 -21.74 25.57
N LEU A 50 -5.76 -21.22 24.34
CA LEU A 50 -6.70 -21.63 23.30
C LEU A 50 -6.60 -23.15 23.07
N PRO A 51 -7.74 -23.85 22.85
CA PRO A 51 -7.71 -25.28 22.57
C PRO A 51 -6.86 -25.62 21.33
N ALA A 52 -6.14 -26.72 21.39
CA ALA A 52 -5.34 -27.19 20.28
C ALA A 52 -6.16 -27.35 18.99
N GLY A 53 -5.62 -26.89 17.86
CA GLY A 53 -6.28 -26.94 16.56
C GLY A 53 -7.20 -25.74 16.26
N VAL A 54 -7.47 -24.87 17.23
CA VAL A 54 -8.27 -23.64 16.98
C VAL A 54 -7.48 -22.61 16.17
N PHE A 55 -6.23 -22.38 16.51
CA PHE A 55 -5.29 -21.58 15.74
C PHE A 55 -4.12 -22.45 15.27
N ASN A 56 -3.81 -22.43 13.99
CA ASN A 56 -2.75 -23.21 13.38
C ASN A 56 -1.87 -22.33 12.50
N LEU A 57 -0.56 -22.47 12.62
CA LEU A 57 0.41 -21.75 11.83
C LEU A 57 1.14 -22.72 10.87
N VAL A 58 1.12 -22.41 9.57
CA VAL A 58 1.85 -23.17 8.54
C VAL A 58 2.75 -22.25 7.74
N ASN A 59 4.00 -22.65 7.56
CA ASN A 59 4.98 -21.86 6.84
C ASN A 59 5.32 -22.50 5.48
N GLY A 60 5.62 -21.68 4.50
CA GLY A 60 6.03 -22.16 3.18
C GLY A 60 5.69 -21.19 2.05
N ARG A 61 6.06 -21.58 0.83
CA ARG A 61 5.84 -20.77 -0.37
C ARG A 61 4.35 -20.59 -0.65
N GLY A 62 3.95 -19.37 -1.04
CA GLY A 62 2.58 -19.04 -1.43
C GLY A 62 2.05 -19.91 -2.56
N SER A 63 2.90 -20.21 -3.56
CA SER A 63 2.56 -21.09 -4.68
C SER A 63 2.29 -22.56 -4.31
N VAL A 64 2.71 -23.01 -3.12
CA VAL A 64 2.48 -24.36 -2.63
C VAL A 64 1.42 -24.34 -1.54
N ILE A 65 1.75 -23.78 -0.37
CA ILE A 65 0.84 -23.80 0.80
C ILE A 65 -0.37 -22.88 0.58
N GLY A 66 -0.18 -21.71 -0.04
CA GLY A 66 -1.29 -20.81 -0.34
C GLY A 66 -2.27 -21.43 -1.33
N HIS A 67 -1.75 -22.09 -2.37
CA HIS A 67 -2.57 -22.83 -3.34
C HIS A 67 -3.33 -23.98 -2.66
N GLU A 68 -2.64 -24.79 -1.85
CA GLU A 68 -3.26 -25.91 -1.11
C GLU A 68 -4.41 -25.42 -0.22
N LEU A 69 -4.19 -24.35 0.54
CA LEU A 69 -5.24 -23.78 1.40
C LEU A 69 -6.46 -23.30 0.59
N ALA A 70 -6.25 -22.77 -0.61
CA ALA A 70 -7.33 -22.29 -1.46
C ALA A 70 -8.08 -23.44 -2.17
N ALA A 71 -7.36 -24.50 -2.56
CA ALA A 71 -7.92 -25.65 -3.28
C ALA A 71 -8.48 -26.75 -2.38
N ASN A 72 -8.23 -26.68 -1.07
CA ASN A 72 -8.60 -27.78 -0.18
C ASN A 72 -10.10 -27.77 0.16
N PRO A 73 -10.83 -28.86 -0.09
CA PRO A 73 -12.29 -28.93 0.15
C PRO A 73 -12.70 -28.84 1.63
N LYS A 74 -11.74 -29.00 2.58
CA LYS A 74 -12.00 -28.84 4.01
C LYS A 74 -11.94 -27.37 4.47
N VAL A 75 -11.50 -26.46 3.59
CA VAL A 75 -11.43 -25.02 3.88
C VAL A 75 -12.75 -24.35 3.46
N GLY A 76 -13.50 -23.83 4.42
CA GLY A 76 -14.77 -23.16 4.16
C GLY A 76 -14.62 -21.73 3.59
N MET A 77 -13.51 -21.04 3.93
CA MET A 77 -13.22 -19.68 3.46
C MET A 77 -11.72 -19.41 3.44
N VAL A 78 -11.25 -18.73 2.40
CA VAL A 78 -9.88 -18.20 2.32
C VAL A 78 -9.92 -16.68 2.40
N SER A 79 -9.17 -16.11 3.35
CA SER A 79 -8.92 -14.68 3.41
C SER A 79 -7.46 -14.41 3.04
N LEU A 80 -7.24 -13.72 1.91
CA LEU A 80 -5.92 -13.35 1.41
C LEU A 80 -5.74 -11.84 1.48
N THR A 81 -4.57 -11.40 1.92
CA THR A 81 -4.06 -10.05 1.65
C THR A 81 -2.78 -10.18 0.83
N GLY A 82 -2.69 -9.51 -0.31
CA GLY A 82 -1.55 -9.66 -1.23
C GLY A 82 -1.72 -8.87 -2.53
N SER A 83 -0.95 -9.25 -3.55
CA SER A 83 -1.06 -8.62 -4.88
C SER A 83 -2.34 -9.05 -5.62
N VAL A 84 -2.74 -8.25 -6.62
CA VAL A 84 -3.85 -8.59 -7.54
C VAL A 84 -3.64 -9.98 -8.16
N SER A 85 -2.43 -10.28 -8.63
CA SER A 85 -2.09 -11.59 -9.20
C SER A 85 -2.27 -12.74 -8.20
N ALA A 86 -1.88 -12.54 -6.92
CA ALA A 86 -2.09 -13.54 -5.87
C ALA A 86 -3.59 -13.75 -5.60
N GLY A 87 -4.38 -12.68 -5.63
CA GLY A 87 -5.85 -12.75 -5.51
C GLY A 87 -6.49 -13.57 -6.63
N GLN A 88 -6.11 -13.29 -7.88
CA GLN A 88 -6.59 -14.03 -9.05
C GLN A 88 -6.26 -15.53 -8.96
N GLN A 89 -5.02 -15.88 -8.58
CA GLN A 89 -4.61 -17.26 -8.39
C GLN A 89 -5.38 -17.94 -7.26
N THR A 90 -5.63 -17.23 -6.17
CA THR A 90 -6.43 -17.76 -5.03
C THR A 90 -7.88 -18.01 -5.43
N MET A 91 -8.51 -17.10 -6.17
CA MET A 91 -9.86 -17.29 -6.69
C MET A 91 -9.93 -18.50 -7.63
N ALA A 92 -8.97 -18.62 -8.55
CA ALA A 92 -8.91 -19.74 -9.47
C ALA A 92 -8.76 -21.10 -8.75
N ALA A 93 -7.91 -21.15 -7.71
CA ALA A 93 -7.70 -22.36 -6.91
C ALA A 93 -8.94 -22.71 -6.04
N ALA A 94 -9.67 -21.73 -5.56
CA ALA A 94 -10.88 -21.90 -4.74
C ALA A 94 -12.13 -22.30 -5.55
N ALA A 95 -12.18 -21.95 -6.82
CA ALA A 95 -13.36 -22.13 -7.68
C ALA A 95 -13.89 -23.57 -7.77
N PRO A 96 -13.07 -24.63 -7.92
CA PRO A 96 -13.56 -26.02 -8.01
C PRO A 96 -14.41 -26.46 -6.81
N ASN A 97 -14.12 -25.93 -5.62
CA ASN A 97 -14.87 -26.26 -4.38
C ASN A 97 -15.90 -25.19 -4.01
N ILE A 98 -16.02 -24.12 -4.80
CA ILE A 98 -16.88 -22.96 -4.50
C ILE A 98 -16.52 -22.35 -3.10
N THR A 99 -15.24 -22.48 -2.71
CA THR A 99 -14.75 -21.93 -1.44
C THR A 99 -14.86 -20.42 -1.42
N LYS A 100 -15.43 -19.86 -0.37
CA LYS A 100 -15.55 -18.40 -0.21
C LYS A 100 -14.18 -17.75 -0.17
N VAL A 101 -14.03 -16.60 -0.83
CA VAL A 101 -12.80 -15.81 -0.78
C VAL A 101 -13.08 -14.40 -0.28
N SER A 102 -12.18 -13.88 0.57
CA SER A 102 -12.12 -12.48 0.98
C SER A 102 -10.74 -11.96 0.62
N LEU A 103 -10.68 -10.97 -0.25
CA LEU A 103 -9.45 -10.49 -0.86
C LEU A 103 -9.20 -9.04 -0.51
N GLU A 104 -8.05 -8.78 0.10
CA GLU A 104 -7.46 -7.45 0.27
C GLU A 104 -6.24 -7.38 -0.64
N LEU A 105 -6.28 -6.50 -1.63
CA LEU A 105 -5.30 -6.49 -2.71
C LEU A 105 -4.52 -5.17 -2.76
N GLY A 106 -3.84 -4.92 -3.85
CA GLY A 106 -3.09 -3.69 -4.06
C GLY A 106 -3.97 -2.44 -4.11
N GLY A 107 -3.34 -1.29 -4.09
CA GLY A 107 -4.00 0.00 -4.14
C GLY A 107 -3.26 1.01 -5.01
N LYS A 108 -3.98 2.07 -5.43
CA LYS A 108 -3.43 3.22 -6.13
C LYS A 108 -4.14 4.49 -5.62
N ALA A 109 -4.14 4.66 -4.30
CA ALA A 109 -4.90 5.67 -3.59
C ALA A 109 -4.65 7.09 -4.13
N PRO A 110 -5.68 7.78 -4.64
CA PRO A 110 -5.59 9.18 -5.02
C PRO A 110 -5.67 10.08 -3.78
N ALA A 111 -4.83 11.11 -3.74
CA ALA A 111 -4.93 12.23 -2.83
C ALA A 111 -5.30 13.47 -3.66
N ILE A 112 -6.52 13.99 -3.52
CA ILE A 112 -7.01 15.15 -4.26
C ILE A 112 -6.89 16.38 -3.38
N VAL A 113 -6.10 17.37 -3.81
CA VAL A 113 -5.85 18.62 -3.09
C VAL A 113 -6.53 19.75 -3.85
N MET A 114 -7.59 20.32 -3.27
CA MET A 114 -8.40 21.37 -3.87
C MET A 114 -7.81 22.77 -3.57
N GLU A 115 -8.22 23.77 -4.33
CA GLU A 115 -7.73 25.14 -4.23
C GLU A 115 -7.87 25.76 -2.83
N ASP A 116 -8.91 25.37 -2.09
CA ASP A 116 -9.22 25.84 -0.74
C ASP A 116 -8.59 24.99 0.38
N ALA A 117 -7.75 24.01 0.04
CA ALA A 117 -7.14 23.11 1.03
C ALA A 117 -6.18 23.86 1.97
N ASP A 118 -6.11 23.41 3.21
CA ASP A 118 -4.97 23.70 4.08
C ASP A 118 -3.74 22.97 3.51
N ILE A 119 -2.90 23.73 2.80
CA ILE A 119 -1.73 23.19 2.09
C ILE A 119 -0.74 22.54 3.07
N ASP A 120 -0.52 23.12 4.24
CA ASP A 120 0.44 22.58 5.22
C ASP A 120 -0.03 21.25 5.78
N LEU A 121 -1.31 21.16 6.11
CA LEU A 121 -1.93 19.91 6.54
C LEU A 121 -1.91 18.85 5.44
N ALA A 122 -2.26 19.22 4.21
CA ALA A 122 -2.26 18.30 3.06
C ALA A 122 -0.87 17.75 2.79
N VAL A 123 0.15 18.61 2.70
CA VAL A 123 1.55 18.21 2.50
C VAL A 123 2.03 17.28 3.60
N LYS A 124 1.83 17.66 4.88
CA LYS A 124 2.22 16.84 6.04
C LYS A 124 1.58 15.46 6.00
N SER A 125 0.27 15.39 5.74
CA SER A 125 -0.49 14.13 5.72
C SER A 125 -0.09 13.24 4.55
N ILE A 126 0.11 13.81 3.35
CA ILE A 126 0.52 13.08 2.15
C ILE A 126 1.93 12.52 2.31
N ILE A 127 2.88 13.29 2.86
CA ILE A 127 4.24 12.80 3.15
C ILE A 127 4.18 11.66 4.15
N ALA A 128 3.52 11.85 5.29
CA ALA A 128 3.39 10.81 6.31
C ALA A 128 2.77 9.53 5.74
N SER A 129 1.73 9.66 4.91
CA SER A 129 1.09 8.56 4.22
C SER A 129 2.05 7.86 3.23
N ARG A 130 2.87 8.63 2.46
CA ARG A 130 3.76 8.03 1.45
C ARG A 130 4.99 7.35 2.03
N VAL A 131 5.53 7.86 3.15
CA VAL A 131 6.79 7.34 3.71
C VAL A 131 6.60 6.21 4.72
N ILE A 132 5.39 6.04 5.27
CA ILE A 132 5.09 4.94 6.20
C ILE A 132 5.51 3.60 5.59
N ASN A 133 6.25 2.81 6.37
CA ASN A 133 6.83 1.54 5.91
C ASN A 133 7.53 1.64 4.53
N THR A 134 8.18 2.77 4.26
CA THR A 134 8.89 3.04 2.99
C THR A 134 7.94 3.04 1.77
N GLY A 135 6.68 3.42 1.96
CA GLY A 135 5.64 3.40 0.93
C GLY A 135 5.14 2.01 0.54
N GLN A 136 5.53 0.98 1.29
CA GLN A 136 5.14 -0.42 1.05
C GLN A 136 3.80 -0.74 1.73
N VAL A 137 2.77 0.03 1.37
CA VAL A 137 1.44 0.03 2.01
C VAL A 137 0.36 0.16 0.95
N CYS A 138 -0.64 -0.72 0.99
CA CYS A 138 -1.71 -0.77 -0.01
C CYS A 138 -2.67 0.43 0.03
N ASN A 139 -2.78 1.11 1.17
CA ASN A 139 -3.69 2.24 1.38
C ASN A 139 -2.99 3.60 1.53
N CYS A 140 -1.68 3.71 1.27
CA CYS A 140 -0.99 4.99 1.30
C CYS A 140 -1.24 5.81 0.02
N ALA A 141 -1.06 7.14 0.10
CA ALA A 141 -1.17 8.01 -1.07
C ALA A 141 -0.19 7.58 -2.18
N GLU A 142 -0.73 7.16 -3.30
CA GLU A 142 0.01 6.64 -4.46
C GLU A 142 0.06 7.64 -5.63
N ARG A 143 -0.94 8.53 -5.70
CA ARG A 143 -1.09 9.57 -6.72
C ARG A 143 -1.60 10.85 -6.08
N VAL A 144 -1.01 11.99 -6.40
CA VAL A 144 -1.52 13.30 -5.97
C VAL A 144 -2.11 14.03 -7.15
N TYR A 145 -3.34 14.49 -6.99
CA TYR A 145 -3.99 15.42 -7.92
C TYR A 145 -4.10 16.77 -7.22
N VAL A 146 -3.43 17.80 -7.75
CA VAL A 146 -3.37 19.11 -7.14
C VAL A 146 -4.01 20.17 -8.06
N ASP A 147 -4.83 21.03 -7.47
CA ASP A 147 -5.42 22.15 -8.20
C ASP A 147 -4.35 23.09 -8.71
N LYS A 148 -4.48 23.52 -9.98
CA LYS A 148 -3.55 24.40 -10.66
C LYS A 148 -3.31 25.72 -9.90
N ALA A 149 -4.34 26.25 -9.22
CA ALA A 149 -4.25 27.52 -8.51
C ALA A 149 -3.24 27.49 -7.34
N ILE A 150 -3.05 26.32 -6.72
CA ILE A 150 -2.17 26.14 -5.56
C ILE A 150 -0.94 25.28 -5.84
N LYS A 151 -0.80 24.77 -7.05
CA LYS A 151 0.25 23.79 -7.41
C LYS A 151 1.65 24.25 -7.05
N GLU A 152 2.01 25.49 -7.39
CA GLU A 152 3.38 26.00 -7.18
C GLU A 152 3.74 25.93 -5.68
N THR A 153 2.91 26.54 -4.84
CA THR A 153 3.10 26.55 -3.37
C THR A 153 3.08 25.13 -2.78
N PHE A 154 2.16 24.30 -3.24
CA PHE A 154 2.05 22.90 -2.79
C PHE A 154 3.32 22.11 -3.13
N MET A 155 3.81 22.20 -4.37
CA MET A 155 5.00 21.48 -4.83
C MET A 155 6.27 21.94 -4.11
N GLU A 156 6.43 23.24 -3.87
CA GLU A 156 7.56 23.78 -3.10
C GLU A 156 7.61 23.13 -1.70
N LYS A 157 6.49 23.17 -0.99
CA LYS A 157 6.38 22.59 0.37
C LYS A 157 6.53 21.06 0.36
N LEU A 158 5.93 20.37 -0.61
CA LEU A 158 6.03 18.92 -0.74
C LEU A 158 7.47 18.47 -0.95
N VAL A 159 8.19 19.10 -1.89
CA VAL A 159 9.60 18.77 -2.15
C VAL A 159 10.49 19.10 -0.95
N ALA A 160 10.26 20.24 -0.28
CA ALA A 160 10.99 20.58 0.92
C ALA A 160 10.78 19.55 2.04
N GLY A 161 9.53 19.14 2.26
CA GLY A 161 9.21 18.13 3.28
C GLY A 161 9.76 16.75 2.94
N MET A 162 9.66 16.29 1.69
CA MET A 162 10.21 15.00 1.27
C MET A 162 11.74 14.93 1.41
N LYS A 163 12.44 16.04 1.20
CA LYS A 163 13.91 16.11 1.43
C LYS A 163 14.32 16.04 2.90
N GLN A 164 13.40 16.31 3.84
CA GLN A 164 13.65 16.23 5.28
C GLN A 164 13.40 14.85 5.87
N VAL A 165 12.79 13.93 5.11
CA VAL A 165 12.51 12.56 5.54
C VAL A 165 13.82 11.84 5.87
N LYS A 166 13.93 11.36 7.11
CA LYS A 166 15.11 10.64 7.60
C LYS A 166 15.05 9.18 7.19
N VAL A 167 15.99 8.76 6.35
CA VAL A 167 16.08 7.38 5.84
C VAL A 167 17.31 6.70 6.43
N GLY A 168 17.15 5.48 6.95
CA GLY A 168 18.30 4.76 7.49
C GLY A 168 17.99 3.36 8.04
N ASN A 169 19.00 2.75 8.63
CA ASN A 169 18.87 1.47 9.29
C ASN A 169 18.25 1.64 10.69
N PRO A 170 17.04 1.10 10.96
CA PRO A 170 16.40 1.26 12.26
C PRO A 170 17.13 0.57 13.42
N ASN A 171 18.06 -0.34 13.13
CA ASN A 171 18.89 -0.95 14.17
C ASN A 171 20.10 -0.08 14.58
N GLU A 172 20.41 0.94 13.79
CA GLU A 172 21.57 1.82 14.02
C GLU A 172 21.17 3.24 14.41
N ILE A 173 20.03 3.70 13.89
CA ILE A 173 19.56 5.07 14.05
C ILE A 173 18.16 5.05 14.64
N ALA A 174 17.99 5.73 15.77
CA ALA A 174 16.67 6.00 16.35
C ALA A 174 16.00 7.17 15.61
N ASP A 175 14.68 7.27 15.73
CA ASP A 175 13.89 8.40 15.22
C ASP A 175 14.04 8.59 13.70
N LEU A 176 13.83 7.49 12.95
CA LEU A 176 13.76 7.47 11.49
C LEU A 176 12.30 7.57 11.02
N ASP A 177 12.11 8.23 9.89
CA ASP A 177 10.82 8.26 9.20
C ASP A 177 10.64 7.04 8.29
N MET A 178 11.76 6.51 7.77
CA MET A 178 11.72 5.49 6.72
C MET A 178 12.91 4.51 6.83
N GLY A 179 12.61 3.22 6.74
CA GLY A 179 13.58 2.12 6.68
C GLY A 179 13.90 1.69 5.25
N PRO A 180 14.40 0.45 5.06
CA PRO A 180 14.67 -0.10 3.73
C PRO A 180 13.41 -0.64 3.05
N LEU A 181 13.48 -0.84 1.74
CA LEU A 181 12.59 -1.73 1.00
C LEU A 181 12.83 -3.19 1.43
N ILE A 182 11.84 -4.05 1.20
CA ILE A 182 11.89 -5.43 1.70
C ILE A 182 13.01 -6.28 1.10
N GLU A 183 13.33 -6.09 -0.17
CA GLU A 183 14.30 -6.92 -0.89
C GLU A 183 14.90 -6.22 -2.12
N ALA A 184 15.93 -6.84 -2.70
CA ALA A 184 16.63 -6.30 -3.88
C ALA A 184 15.72 -6.12 -5.10
N SER A 185 14.74 -6.98 -5.28
CA SER A 185 13.79 -6.89 -6.40
C SER A 185 12.90 -5.65 -6.29
N ALA A 186 12.48 -5.29 -5.07
CA ALA A 186 11.72 -4.08 -4.80
C ALA A 186 12.54 -2.82 -5.12
N LEU A 187 13.81 -2.79 -4.71
CA LEU A 187 14.72 -1.69 -5.05
C LEU A 187 14.85 -1.50 -6.56
N LYS A 188 15.14 -2.58 -7.30
CA LYS A 188 15.23 -2.56 -8.77
C LYS A 188 13.91 -2.12 -9.43
N SER A 189 12.79 -2.48 -8.84
CA SER A 189 11.48 -2.05 -9.33
C SER A 189 11.32 -0.54 -9.19
N MET A 190 11.73 0.06 -8.06
CA MET A 190 11.68 1.51 -7.86
C MET A 190 12.55 2.25 -8.87
N GLU A 191 13.80 1.81 -9.04
CA GLU A 191 14.72 2.40 -10.03
C GLU A 191 14.09 2.40 -11.43
N LYS A 192 13.56 1.26 -11.87
CA LYS A 192 12.92 1.13 -13.19
C LYS A 192 11.66 1.99 -13.34
N LYS A 193 10.81 2.06 -12.30
CA LYS A 193 9.58 2.87 -12.34
C LYS A 193 9.88 4.35 -12.45
N VAL A 194 10.87 4.86 -11.71
CA VAL A 194 11.31 6.25 -11.79
C VAL A 194 11.95 6.54 -13.15
N GLU A 195 12.85 5.69 -13.63
CA GLU A 195 13.48 5.82 -14.94
C GLU A 195 12.41 5.86 -16.06
N ARG A 196 11.45 4.94 -16.03
CA ARG A 196 10.37 4.88 -17.02
C ARG A 196 9.49 6.12 -16.98
N ALA A 197 9.15 6.62 -15.79
CA ALA A 197 8.38 7.85 -15.66
C ALA A 197 9.13 9.05 -16.28
N ILE A 198 10.45 9.16 -16.06
CA ILE A 198 11.29 10.21 -16.68
C ILE A 198 11.31 10.05 -18.20
N GLN A 199 11.47 8.84 -18.73
CA GLN A 199 11.41 8.56 -20.17
C GLN A 199 10.05 8.91 -20.78
N GLN A 200 8.96 8.79 -20.03
CA GLN A 200 7.61 9.18 -20.42
C GLN A 200 7.36 10.69 -20.32
N GLY A 201 8.32 11.47 -19.78
CA GLY A 201 8.25 12.92 -19.71
C GLY A 201 8.04 13.50 -18.30
N ALA A 202 8.02 12.69 -17.25
CA ALA A 202 7.98 13.17 -15.88
C ALA A 202 9.27 13.89 -15.50
N ARG A 203 9.15 14.92 -14.66
CA ARG A 203 10.27 15.69 -14.13
C ARG A 203 10.57 15.25 -12.68
N LEU A 204 11.77 14.73 -12.46
CA LEU A 204 12.25 14.40 -11.11
C LEU A 204 12.59 15.69 -10.34
N LEU A 205 11.97 15.91 -9.20
CA LEU A 205 12.20 17.10 -8.35
C LEU A 205 13.09 16.80 -7.14
N CYS A 206 13.01 15.59 -6.61
CA CYS A 206 13.93 15.11 -5.56
C CYS A 206 13.94 13.57 -5.52
N GLY A 207 14.98 13.00 -4.93
CA GLY A 207 15.14 11.56 -4.78
C GLY A 207 15.43 10.84 -6.09
N GLY A 208 14.84 9.66 -6.24
CA GLY A 208 14.90 8.85 -7.47
C GLY A 208 16.03 7.83 -7.49
N HIS A 209 16.85 7.75 -6.45
CA HIS A 209 18.03 6.91 -6.43
C HIS A 209 18.11 6.03 -5.19
N ARG A 210 18.87 4.94 -5.32
CA ARG A 210 19.31 4.13 -4.20
C ARG A 210 20.24 4.92 -3.27
N ILE A 211 20.07 4.72 -1.96
CA ILE A 211 20.97 5.26 -0.94
C ILE A 211 22.01 4.19 -0.58
N GLY A 212 23.29 4.51 -0.77
CA GLY A 212 24.41 3.66 -0.39
C GLY A 212 24.52 2.33 -1.17
N THR A 213 25.37 1.43 -0.70
CA THR A 213 25.64 0.13 -1.34
C THR A 213 25.16 -1.06 -0.52
N LYS A 214 24.89 -0.87 0.78
CA LYS A 214 24.35 -1.89 1.68
C LYS A 214 22.88 -1.65 1.93
N GLY A 215 22.09 -2.73 2.08
CA GLY A 215 20.66 -2.67 2.27
C GLY A 215 19.91 -2.24 0.98
N TYR A 216 18.62 -1.98 1.13
CA TYR A 216 17.73 -1.68 0.02
C TYR A 216 17.05 -0.31 0.24
N PHE A 217 17.86 0.69 0.59
CA PHE A 217 17.37 2.04 0.86
C PHE A 217 17.17 2.81 -0.44
N PHE A 218 16.05 3.53 -0.52
CA PHE A 218 15.68 4.35 -1.66
C PHE A 218 15.25 5.74 -1.19
N GLU A 219 15.60 6.76 -1.95
CA GLU A 219 15.28 8.14 -1.59
C GLU A 219 13.79 8.43 -1.69
N PRO A 220 13.21 9.23 -0.75
CA PRO A 220 11.89 9.82 -0.92
C PRO A 220 11.85 10.65 -2.20
N THR A 221 10.93 10.32 -3.09
CA THR A 221 10.96 10.76 -4.49
C THR A 221 9.68 11.50 -4.86
N VAL A 222 9.82 12.65 -5.53
CA VAL A 222 8.71 13.44 -6.10
C VAL A 222 8.89 13.59 -7.59
N LEU A 223 7.83 13.26 -8.34
CA LEU A 223 7.74 13.41 -9.79
C LEU A 223 6.66 14.46 -10.14
N ASP A 224 7.02 15.42 -10.96
CA ASP A 224 6.13 16.44 -11.54
C ASP A 224 5.98 16.23 -13.05
N CYS A 225 5.14 17.02 -13.70
CA CYS A 225 4.82 16.91 -15.12
C CYS A 225 4.30 15.51 -15.50
N VAL A 226 3.65 14.85 -14.55
CA VAL A 226 3.08 13.52 -14.75
C VAL A 226 1.71 13.64 -15.37
N THR A 227 1.40 12.76 -16.30
CA THR A 227 0.07 12.67 -16.95
C THR A 227 -0.64 11.39 -16.59
N GLN A 228 -1.98 11.39 -16.71
CA GLN A 228 -2.82 10.23 -16.41
C GLN A 228 -2.42 8.95 -17.15
N LYS A 229 -1.80 9.09 -18.35
CA LYS A 229 -1.42 7.96 -19.21
C LYS A 229 -0.08 7.29 -18.83
N MET A 230 0.68 7.91 -17.92
CA MET A 230 1.98 7.35 -17.50
C MET A 230 1.79 6.13 -16.60
N ASP A 231 2.65 5.14 -16.75
CA ASP A 231 2.57 3.90 -15.96
C ASP A 231 2.67 4.14 -14.47
N ILE A 232 3.45 5.16 -14.05
CA ILE A 232 3.59 5.55 -12.64
C ILE A 232 2.25 6.01 -12.02
N ILE A 233 1.24 6.36 -12.82
CA ILE A 233 -0.11 6.70 -12.37
C ILE A 233 -1.03 5.47 -12.38
N GLN A 234 -0.83 4.54 -13.30
CA GLN A 234 -1.72 3.40 -13.49
C GLN A 234 -1.31 2.18 -12.65
N GLU A 235 0.00 1.94 -12.48
CA GLU A 235 0.52 0.78 -11.77
C GLU A 235 0.83 1.11 -10.31
N GLU A 236 0.48 0.21 -9.38
CA GLU A 236 0.87 0.31 -7.98
C GLU A 236 2.39 0.46 -7.85
N THR A 237 2.84 1.46 -7.11
CA THR A 237 4.28 1.74 -6.95
C THR A 237 4.89 0.92 -5.83
N PHE A 238 4.22 0.86 -4.69
CA PHE A 238 4.64 0.14 -3.48
C PHE A 238 6.04 0.51 -2.98
N GLY A 239 6.33 1.81 -2.98
CA GLY A 239 7.62 2.39 -2.58
C GLY A 239 7.53 3.91 -2.41
N PRO A 240 8.60 4.60 -1.99
CA PRO A 240 8.57 6.00 -1.55
C PRO A 240 8.59 7.00 -2.72
N VAL A 241 7.80 6.76 -3.76
CA VAL A 241 7.71 7.60 -4.97
C VAL A 241 6.32 8.21 -5.07
N LEU A 242 6.24 9.51 -5.20
CA LEU A 242 5.01 10.29 -5.26
C LEU A 242 4.89 11.06 -6.56
N PRO A 243 4.10 10.59 -7.54
CA PRO A 243 3.76 11.34 -8.74
C PRO A 243 2.67 12.38 -8.46
N VAL A 244 2.81 13.57 -9.04
CA VAL A 244 1.86 14.68 -8.89
C VAL A 244 1.32 15.08 -10.26
N VAL A 245 0.00 15.12 -10.38
CA VAL A 245 -0.75 15.53 -11.55
C VAL A 245 -1.48 16.83 -11.27
N GLU A 246 -1.36 17.79 -12.15
CA GLU A 246 -2.13 19.05 -12.09
C GLU A 246 -3.52 18.87 -12.69
N TYR A 247 -4.53 19.45 -12.06
CA TYR A 247 -5.86 19.57 -12.66
C TYR A 247 -6.39 21.02 -12.58
N SER A 248 -7.35 21.35 -13.44
CA SER A 248 -8.05 22.64 -13.44
C SER A 248 -9.55 22.53 -13.19
N ASP A 249 -10.13 21.33 -13.42
CA ASP A 249 -11.52 21.01 -13.11
C ASP A 249 -11.55 19.78 -12.17
N ILE A 250 -12.21 19.92 -11.04
CA ILE A 250 -12.35 18.82 -10.07
C ILE A 250 -13.02 17.57 -10.67
N ASN A 251 -13.87 17.74 -11.68
CA ASN A 251 -14.49 16.59 -12.35
C ASN A 251 -13.47 15.78 -13.15
N ASP A 252 -12.44 16.43 -13.72
CA ASP A 252 -11.32 15.73 -14.37
C ASP A 252 -10.50 14.95 -13.34
N ALA A 253 -10.18 15.57 -12.20
CA ALA A 253 -9.45 14.89 -11.12
C ALA A 253 -10.19 13.66 -10.60
N ILE A 254 -11.51 13.75 -10.42
CA ILE A 254 -12.37 12.63 -10.04
C ILE A 254 -12.37 11.55 -11.13
N ALA A 255 -12.50 11.93 -12.39
CA ALA A 255 -12.49 10.99 -13.51
C ALA A 255 -11.15 10.24 -13.60
N TRP A 256 -10.02 10.97 -13.50
CA TRP A 256 -8.67 10.39 -13.50
C TRP A 256 -8.38 9.53 -12.27
N ALA A 257 -8.87 9.95 -11.10
CA ALA A 257 -8.76 9.13 -9.90
C ALA A 257 -9.46 7.77 -10.06
N ASN A 258 -10.64 7.77 -10.68
CA ASN A 258 -11.44 6.57 -10.95
C ASN A 258 -10.94 5.73 -12.14
N ASP A 259 -10.05 6.27 -12.98
CA ASP A 259 -9.49 5.60 -14.15
C ASP A 259 -8.26 4.76 -13.75
N CYS A 260 -8.52 3.72 -12.98
CA CYS A 260 -7.54 2.68 -12.61
C CYS A 260 -8.27 1.40 -12.17
N GLU A 261 -7.56 0.29 -12.09
CA GLU A 261 -8.12 -1.01 -11.68
C GLU A 261 -8.27 -1.18 -10.16
N TYR A 262 -7.84 -0.20 -9.36
CA TYR A 262 -7.84 -0.23 -7.90
C TYR A 262 -9.01 0.56 -7.32
N GLY A 263 -9.35 0.27 -6.06
CA GLY A 263 -10.49 0.92 -5.39
C GLY A 263 -10.45 0.83 -3.86
N LEU A 264 -9.25 0.77 -3.24
CA LEU A 264 -9.11 0.54 -1.80
C LEU A 264 -9.38 1.81 -0.99
N THR A 265 -8.53 2.83 -1.10
CA THR A 265 -8.66 4.07 -0.32
C THR A 265 -8.44 5.32 -1.17
N SER A 266 -8.90 6.45 -0.66
CA SER A 266 -8.72 7.77 -1.26
C SER A 266 -8.62 8.84 -0.18
N SER A 267 -8.14 10.03 -0.52
CA SER A 267 -8.20 11.19 0.35
C SER A 267 -8.52 12.47 -0.42
N VAL A 268 -9.25 13.38 0.23
CA VAL A 268 -9.55 14.70 -0.30
C VAL A 268 -9.20 15.76 0.74
N TYR A 269 -8.57 16.83 0.29
CA TYR A 269 -8.17 17.97 1.09
C TYR A 269 -8.92 19.21 0.60
N THR A 270 -9.86 19.67 1.39
CA THR A 270 -10.70 20.87 1.13
C THR A 270 -11.25 21.39 2.46
N GLN A 271 -11.51 22.67 2.53
CA GLN A 271 -12.21 23.29 3.67
C GLN A 271 -13.73 23.44 3.42
N ASN A 272 -14.19 23.08 2.23
CA ASN A 272 -15.59 23.13 1.85
C ASN A 272 -16.25 21.74 2.01
N LEU A 273 -17.22 21.64 2.90
CA LEU A 273 -17.91 20.39 3.21
C LEU A 273 -18.69 19.83 2.01
N ASP A 274 -19.31 20.70 1.21
CA ASP A 274 -20.06 20.28 0.01
C ASP A 274 -19.12 19.66 -1.04
N ASN A 275 -17.94 20.26 -1.21
CA ASN A 275 -16.90 19.70 -2.07
C ASN A 275 -16.38 18.38 -1.54
N ALA A 276 -16.14 18.25 -0.25
CA ALA A 276 -15.74 16.99 0.37
C ALA A 276 -16.75 15.88 0.09
N PHE A 277 -18.04 16.12 0.33
CA PHE A 277 -19.10 15.15 0.05
C PHE A 277 -19.27 14.86 -1.46
N LYS A 278 -19.13 15.86 -2.32
CA LYS A 278 -19.16 15.67 -3.77
C LYS A 278 -18.06 14.69 -4.20
N VAL A 279 -16.82 14.94 -3.80
CA VAL A 279 -15.67 14.09 -4.16
C VAL A 279 -15.83 12.69 -3.58
N MET A 280 -16.13 12.58 -2.28
CA MET A 280 -16.31 11.30 -1.59
C MET A 280 -17.35 10.39 -2.26
N ARG A 281 -18.50 10.97 -2.69
CA ARG A 281 -19.58 10.20 -3.35
C ARG A 281 -19.27 9.85 -4.80
N SER A 282 -18.31 10.54 -5.42
CA SER A 282 -17.97 10.37 -6.82
C SER A 282 -16.79 9.44 -7.03
N LEU A 283 -15.95 9.24 -6.01
CA LEU A 283 -14.83 8.31 -6.06
C LEU A 283 -15.29 6.86 -5.90
N LYS A 284 -14.67 5.96 -6.66
CA LYS A 284 -14.92 4.51 -6.64
C LYS A 284 -13.92 3.79 -5.71
N PHE A 285 -13.74 4.32 -4.51
CA PHE A 285 -12.84 3.81 -3.49
C PHE A 285 -13.63 3.49 -2.23
N GLY A 286 -13.21 2.43 -1.51
CA GLY A 286 -13.96 1.89 -0.36
C GLY A 286 -13.78 2.69 0.93
N GLU A 287 -12.67 3.42 1.06
CA GLU A 287 -12.34 4.29 2.19
C GLU A 287 -11.91 5.67 1.70
#